data_9c135cd7b20f1097e0b566073c504ba8
#
_entry.id   9c135cd7b20f1097e0b566073c504ba8
#
_cell.length_a   1.000
_cell.length_b   1.000
_cell.length_c   1.000
_cell.angle_alpha   90.00
_cell.angle_beta   90.00
_cell.angle_gamma   90.00
#
_symmetry.space_group_name_H-M   'P 1'
#
loop_
_entity.id
_entity.type
_entity.pdbx_description
1 polymer ?
#
loop_
_entity_poly.entity_id
_entity_poly.type
_entity_poly.pdbx_seq_one_letter_code
_entity_poly.pdbx_strand_id
1 'polypeptide(L)'
;MRRRRRDSAGKMITPPSKGGGALLLVVALVAALPPCRAFAAEPEPAIEPAPVTEAPWKPADPWGTFVYEKEAPVYRLRLAIEELAVMAMAFTGYMVWNPPPCVPGVPATTIWEKLTFAPDSWYLDADAITTNFGGHVAAGTFYYMFARSNRVSVPEAFLWTLGTSTLWELVEYKEPVSINDMIVTPAAGIAVGEAFTQLSGWFDRRDGSRLSKAFAWIFDPMKKLHDWMDKATPRTDPAQRGWHEFRVGAAGLILWQNGRAHPGITLDFATRLFRAPGYGEAGGTGFGFADGNVSAIGLTMSIASGRAVDFLFDTETALVGHYSRDLRTDGDGLSGWDLFVGGTVGYEYGSHVWDLAGGAPKNQISLVRLPGVDGRFRLFTGDLQLDCSLDAAFDFGGVEPIGVPGTEVLDPGQVFPTVYSVQGYYFAVGIHLAPALELRYGPLALGASVRADWLWGMTGPFVPELAGQVVSLADVRAIGTAWLRLHLHEPSIEFGLSAIARERRGTAGNQETSQQDRSLLGSFTVVF
;
A
#
# COMPACT_ATOMS: atom_id res chain seq x y z
N MET A 1 28.12 31.75 13.49
CA MET A 1 27.36 32.11 14.68
C MET A 1 26.07 32.87 14.28
N ARG A 2 24.92 32.19 14.18
CA ARG A 2 23.61 32.83 13.99
C ARG A 2 22.89 32.87 15.35
N ARG A 3 22.63 34.06 15.87
CA ARG A 3 21.86 34.26 17.11
C ARG A 3 20.41 33.80 16.88
N ARG A 4 19.96 32.80 17.64
CA ARG A 4 18.56 32.38 17.72
C ARG A 4 17.75 33.48 18.43
N ARG A 5 16.71 34.01 17.79
CA ARG A 5 15.72 34.88 18.45
C ARG A 5 14.73 34.00 19.22
N ARG A 6 14.56 34.26 20.48
CA ARG A 6 13.45 33.78 21.31
C ARG A 6 12.33 34.81 21.26
N ASP A 7 11.09 34.35 21.12
CA ASP A 7 9.96 35.23 21.34
C ASP A 7 9.69 35.41 22.85
N SER A 8 8.82 36.37 23.19
CA SER A 8 8.55 36.76 24.56
C SER A 8 7.75 35.71 25.38
N ALA A 9 7.43 34.54 24.80
CA ALA A 9 6.67 33.45 25.45
C ALA A 9 7.49 32.16 25.65
N GLY A 10 8.76 32.12 25.22
CA GLY A 10 9.64 31.00 25.49
C GLY A 10 9.37 29.72 24.65
N LYS A 11 8.45 29.74 23.69
CA LYS A 11 8.18 28.58 22.81
C LYS A 11 9.22 28.47 21.68
N MET A 12 9.81 27.30 21.51
CA MET A 12 10.64 26.98 20.36
C MET A 12 9.73 26.83 19.13
N ILE A 13 9.95 27.66 18.11
CA ILE A 13 9.30 27.51 16.80
C ILE A 13 10.11 26.49 16.02
N THR A 14 9.55 25.31 15.81
CA THR A 14 10.08 24.32 14.86
C THR A 14 9.78 24.80 13.42
N PRO A 15 10.71 24.71 12.48
CA PRO A 15 10.44 25.03 11.09
C PRO A 15 9.42 24.03 10.50
N PRO A 16 8.52 24.46 9.61
CA PRO A 16 7.55 23.58 8.98
C PRO A 16 8.28 22.49 8.18
N SER A 17 7.87 21.25 8.36
CA SER A 17 8.38 20.10 7.62
C SER A 17 8.12 20.28 6.11
N LYS A 18 9.16 20.16 5.29
CA LYS A 18 9.07 20.23 3.82
C LYS A 18 8.56 18.90 3.22
N GLY A 19 7.46 18.36 3.74
CA GLY A 19 6.86 17.10 3.25
C GLY A 19 5.94 17.25 2.02
N GLY A 20 5.96 18.39 1.30
CA GLY A 20 5.00 18.64 0.23
C GLY A 20 5.37 18.19 -1.19
N GLY A 21 6.57 17.64 -1.40
CA GLY A 21 7.06 17.37 -2.77
C GLY A 21 6.45 16.17 -3.47
N ALA A 22 6.19 15.09 -2.75
CA ALA A 22 5.64 13.86 -3.33
C ALA A 22 4.15 13.98 -3.70
N LEU A 23 3.39 14.79 -2.96
CA LEU A 23 1.97 15.02 -3.20
C LEU A 23 1.71 15.76 -4.50
N LEU A 24 2.57 16.74 -4.85
CA LEU A 24 2.48 17.51 -6.10
C LEU A 24 2.75 16.64 -7.35
N LEU A 25 3.55 15.58 -7.24
CA LEU A 25 3.85 14.70 -8.36
C LEU A 25 2.64 13.85 -8.76
N VAL A 26 1.88 13.35 -7.80
CA VAL A 26 0.68 12.51 -8.05
C VAL A 26 -0.45 13.35 -8.62
N VAL A 27 -0.68 14.56 -8.11
CA VAL A 27 -1.71 15.48 -8.62
C VAL A 27 -1.35 15.97 -10.03
N ALA A 28 -0.08 16.24 -10.31
CA ALA A 28 0.39 16.60 -11.64
C ALA A 28 0.26 15.45 -12.65
N LEU A 29 0.39 14.19 -12.20
CA LEU A 29 0.20 13.01 -13.04
C LEU A 29 -1.26 12.83 -13.48
N VAL A 30 -2.21 13.05 -12.57
CA VAL A 30 -3.65 12.93 -12.87
C VAL A 30 -4.12 14.08 -13.77
N ALA A 31 -3.59 15.30 -13.58
CA ALA A 31 -3.93 16.47 -14.38
C ALA A 31 -3.29 16.48 -15.80
N ALA A 32 -2.25 15.68 -16.01
CA ALA A 32 -1.55 15.57 -17.30
C ALA A 32 -2.14 14.51 -18.25
N LEU A 33 -3.21 13.81 -17.86
CA LEU A 33 -3.89 12.88 -18.76
C LEU A 33 -4.64 13.67 -19.83
N PRO A 34 -4.30 13.53 -21.12
CA PRO A 34 -5.04 14.21 -22.17
C PRO A 34 -6.48 13.66 -22.21
N PRO A 35 -7.48 14.48 -22.52
CA PRO A 35 -8.84 14.00 -22.67
C PRO A 35 -8.86 12.89 -23.74
N CYS A 36 -9.40 11.73 -23.37
CA CYS A 36 -9.54 10.58 -24.27
C CYS A 36 -10.33 11.01 -25.51
N ARG A 37 -9.64 11.18 -26.64
CA ARG A 37 -10.30 11.12 -27.93
C ARG A 37 -10.65 9.65 -28.18
N ALA A 38 -11.94 9.35 -28.24
CA ALA A 38 -12.42 8.07 -28.73
C ALA A 38 -11.86 7.85 -30.14
N PHE A 39 -10.90 6.97 -30.28
CA PHE A 39 -10.49 6.43 -31.56
C PHE A 39 -11.56 5.40 -31.95
N ALA A 40 -12.45 5.78 -32.84
CA ALA A 40 -13.22 4.83 -33.59
C ALA A 40 -12.19 4.00 -34.39
N ALA A 41 -11.99 2.75 -34.03
CA ALA A 41 -11.21 1.80 -34.80
C ALA A 41 -12.02 1.45 -36.06
N GLU A 42 -11.50 1.79 -37.24
CA GLU A 42 -11.99 1.19 -38.49
C GLU A 42 -11.78 -0.33 -38.40
N PRO A 43 -12.72 -1.15 -38.88
CA PRO A 43 -12.57 -2.59 -38.87
C PRO A 43 -11.42 -2.97 -39.81
N GLU A 44 -10.35 -3.53 -39.24
CA GLU A 44 -9.27 -4.16 -40.04
C GLU A 44 -9.82 -5.33 -40.85
N PRO A 45 -9.37 -5.50 -42.10
CA PRO A 45 -9.77 -6.64 -42.92
C PRO A 45 -9.26 -7.95 -42.29
N ALA A 46 -10.14 -8.95 -42.21
CA ALA A 46 -9.83 -10.25 -41.69
C ALA A 46 -8.61 -10.87 -42.44
N ILE A 47 -7.49 -10.97 -41.75
CA ILE A 47 -6.31 -11.70 -42.23
C ILE A 47 -6.55 -13.16 -41.86
N GLU A 48 -6.66 -14.03 -42.86
CA GLU A 48 -6.65 -15.49 -42.65
C GLU A 48 -5.39 -15.90 -41.90
N PRO A 49 -5.49 -16.65 -40.79
CA PRO A 49 -4.31 -17.08 -40.06
C PRO A 49 -3.51 -18.11 -40.89
N ALA A 50 -2.26 -17.78 -41.19
CA ALA A 50 -1.31 -18.72 -41.75
C ALA A 50 -1.15 -19.94 -40.82
N PRO A 51 -0.96 -21.15 -41.31
CA PRO A 51 -0.81 -22.35 -40.49
C PRO A 51 0.46 -22.23 -39.64
N VAL A 52 0.30 -22.12 -38.34
CA VAL A 52 1.39 -22.09 -37.37
C VAL A 52 1.90 -23.51 -37.17
N THR A 53 3.02 -23.84 -37.80
CA THR A 53 3.75 -25.11 -37.64
C THR A 53 4.92 -24.99 -36.67
N GLU A 54 4.82 -24.17 -35.66
CA GLU A 54 5.80 -24.16 -34.58
C GLU A 54 5.31 -25.00 -33.39
N ALA A 55 6.19 -25.91 -32.91
CA ALA A 55 5.94 -26.60 -31.66
C ALA A 55 5.60 -25.56 -30.57
N PRO A 56 4.54 -25.75 -29.78
CA PRO A 56 4.10 -24.74 -28.83
C PRO A 56 5.23 -24.51 -27.82
N TRP A 57 5.91 -23.37 -27.94
CA TRP A 57 6.79 -22.87 -26.89
C TRP A 57 5.96 -22.72 -25.64
N LYS A 58 6.28 -23.51 -24.61
CA LYS A 58 5.70 -23.32 -23.27
C LYS A 58 6.61 -22.37 -22.52
N PRO A 59 6.24 -21.10 -22.32
CA PRO A 59 6.99 -20.24 -21.45
C PRO A 59 7.00 -20.86 -20.05
N ALA A 60 8.14 -20.81 -19.38
CA ALA A 60 8.27 -21.32 -18.02
C ALA A 60 7.27 -20.65 -17.06
N ASP A 61 6.91 -19.39 -17.34
CA ASP A 61 5.85 -18.63 -16.68
C ASP A 61 5.27 -17.59 -17.66
N PRO A 62 4.22 -17.93 -18.46
CA PRO A 62 3.61 -16.99 -19.42
C PRO A 62 2.95 -15.78 -18.73
N TRP A 63 2.66 -15.89 -17.44
CA TRP A 63 1.99 -14.88 -16.62
C TRP A 63 2.96 -14.13 -15.71
N GLY A 64 4.25 -14.50 -15.72
CA GLY A 64 5.30 -13.87 -14.93
C GLY A 64 5.43 -12.36 -15.18
N THR A 65 5.94 -11.65 -14.19
CA THR A 65 6.18 -10.20 -14.25
C THR A 65 7.21 -9.86 -15.33
N PHE A 66 8.21 -10.71 -15.48
CA PHE A 66 9.37 -10.52 -16.37
C PHE A 66 9.30 -11.46 -17.56
N VAL A 67 8.56 -11.05 -18.60
CA VAL A 67 8.50 -11.78 -19.86
C VAL A 67 9.27 -10.99 -20.92
N TYR A 68 10.36 -11.57 -21.41
CA TYR A 68 11.25 -10.96 -22.39
C TYR A 68 11.24 -11.74 -23.70
N GLU A 69 11.64 -11.09 -24.81
CA GLU A 69 11.83 -11.75 -26.11
C GLU A 69 12.89 -12.84 -26.05
N LYS A 70 13.89 -12.70 -25.19
CA LYS A 70 14.95 -13.67 -24.94
C LYS A 70 15.03 -13.98 -23.46
N GLU A 71 15.32 -15.25 -23.14
CA GLU A 71 15.61 -15.62 -21.76
C GLU A 71 16.73 -14.77 -21.19
N ALA A 72 16.55 -14.33 -19.97
CA ALA A 72 17.48 -13.49 -19.28
C ALA A 72 17.90 -14.14 -17.95
N PRO A 73 19.20 -14.13 -17.62
CA PRO A 73 19.71 -14.77 -16.42
C PRO A 73 19.27 -14.02 -15.15
N VAL A 74 19.38 -14.70 -14.00
CA VAL A 74 19.24 -14.11 -12.67
C VAL A 74 20.60 -13.54 -12.24
N TYR A 75 20.65 -12.27 -11.86
CA TYR A 75 21.89 -11.53 -11.59
C TYR A 75 22.16 -11.34 -10.09
N ARG A 76 22.31 -12.42 -9.32
CA ARG A 76 22.50 -12.35 -7.86
C ARG A 76 23.74 -11.59 -7.42
N LEU A 77 24.85 -11.68 -8.17
CA LEU A 77 26.07 -10.91 -7.83
C LEU A 77 25.87 -9.41 -8.05
N ARG A 78 25.19 -9.03 -9.15
CA ARG A 78 24.84 -7.62 -9.38
C ARG A 78 23.96 -7.09 -8.26
N LEU A 79 22.93 -7.84 -7.88
CA LEU A 79 22.05 -7.51 -6.77
C LEU A 79 22.84 -7.26 -5.47
N ALA A 80 23.74 -8.18 -5.11
CA ALA A 80 24.59 -8.00 -3.91
C ALA A 80 25.43 -6.72 -3.96
N ILE A 81 26.01 -6.39 -5.13
CA ILE A 81 26.81 -5.16 -5.30
C ILE A 81 25.92 -3.92 -5.20
N GLU A 82 24.73 -3.93 -5.79
CA GLU A 82 23.78 -2.81 -5.76
C GLU A 82 23.27 -2.54 -4.35
N GLU A 83 22.85 -3.58 -3.62
CA GLU A 83 22.43 -3.46 -2.23
C GLU A 83 23.54 -2.91 -1.33
N LEU A 84 24.77 -3.42 -1.46
CA LEU A 84 25.92 -2.89 -0.73
C LEU A 84 26.24 -1.44 -1.10
N ALA A 85 26.09 -1.06 -2.37
CA ALA A 85 26.32 0.31 -2.80
C ALA A 85 25.25 1.27 -2.25
N VAL A 86 23.97 0.86 -2.25
CA VAL A 86 22.88 1.64 -1.65
C VAL A 86 23.10 1.79 -0.14
N MET A 87 23.46 0.72 0.55
CA MET A 87 23.79 0.77 1.97
C MET A 87 24.96 1.70 2.27
N ALA A 88 26.04 1.64 1.48
CA ALA A 88 27.18 2.52 1.66
C ALA A 88 26.84 4.01 1.43
N MET A 89 25.98 4.30 0.45
CA MET A 89 25.47 5.66 0.22
C MET A 89 24.58 6.12 1.37
N ALA A 90 23.65 5.28 1.82
CA ALA A 90 22.76 5.58 2.93
C ALA A 90 23.57 5.80 4.23
N PHE A 91 24.53 4.93 4.53
CA PHE A 91 25.42 5.06 5.69
C PHE A 91 26.24 6.34 5.64
N THR A 92 26.76 6.72 4.47
CA THR A 92 27.48 7.98 4.29
C THR A 92 26.57 9.17 4.56
N GLY A 93 25.34 9.14 4.03
CA GLY A 93 24.33 10.16 4.30
C GLY A 93 23.99 10.27 5.78
N TYR A 94 23.75 9.13 6.43
CA TYR A 94 23.50 9.04 7.87
C TYR A 94 24.63 9.68 8.68
N MET A 95 25.90 9.31 8.43
CA MET A 95 27.04 9.87 9.14
C MET A 95 27.26 11.36 8.91
N VAL A 96 26.84 11.89 7.75
CA VAL A 96 26.98 13.33 7.42
C VAL A 96 25.86 14.18 8.00
N TRP A 97 24.62 13.69 7.95
CA TRP A 97 23.43 14.48 8.33
C TRP A 97 22.95 14.20 9.75
N ASN A 98 23.17 13.01 10.27
CA ASN A 98 22.76 12.59 11.61
C ASN A 98 23.96 12.00 12.38
N PRO A 99 24.96 12.82 12.79
CA PRO A 99 26.10 12.30 13.54
C PRO A 99 25.64 11.74 14.89
N PRO A 100 26.01 10.50 15.26
CA PRO A 100 25.62 9.86 16.52
C PRO A 100 26.15 10.60 17.77
N PRO A 101 25.43 10.54 18.89
CA PRO A 101 24.18 9.81 19.09
C PRO A 101 23.00 10.60 18.53
N CYS A 102 22.19 9.96 17.69
CA CYS A 102 21.06 10.61 17.03
C CYS A 102 19.87 10.80 17.97
N VAL A 103 19.69 9.92 18.94
CA VAL A 103 18.61 9.98 19.92
C VAL A 103 19.17 10.27 21.33
N PRO A 104 18.84 11.44 21.91
CA PRO A 104 19.26 11.76 23.28
C PRO A 104 18.68 10.76 24.29
N GLY A 105 19.54 10.20 25.16
CA GLY A 105 19.11 9.30 26.23
C GLY A 105 19.12 7.81 25.86
N VAL A 106 19.36 7.46 24.61
CA VAL A 106 19.54 6.06 24.18
C VAL A 106 21.01 5.67 24.38
N PRO A 107 21.31 4.54 25.05
CA PRO A 107 22.68 4.06 25.22
C PRO A 107 23.30 3.73 23.86
N ALA A 108 24.56 4.12 23.68
CA ALA A 108 25.30 3.72 22.49
C ALA A 108 25.56 2.21 22.53
N THR A 109 25.18 1.50 21.48
CA THR A 109 25.38 0.05 21.33
C THR A 109 26.47 -0.26 20.33
N THR A 110 27.23 -1.31 20.61
CA THR A 110 28.23 -1.86 19.69
C THR A 110 27.62 -2.97 18.82
N ILE A 111 28.22 -3.25 17.68
CA ILE A 111 27.82 -4.38 16.81
C ILE A 111 27.84 -5.71 17.60
N TRP A 112 28.78 -5.88 18.51
CA TRP A 112 28.86 -7.08 19.33
C TRP A 112 27.66 -7.21 20.30
N GLU A 113 27.25 -6.13 20.95
CA GLU A 113 26.07 -6.11 21.81
C GLU A 113 24.79 -6.43 21.02
N LYS A 114 24.67 -5.87 19.81
CA LYS A 114 23.56 -6.20 18.90
C LYS A 114 23.53 -7.70 18.55
N LEU A 115 24.66 -8.28 18.15
CA LEU A 115 24.77 -9.68 17.75
C LEU A 115 24.57 -10.66 18.94
N THR A 116 24.91 -10.24 20.16
CA THR A 116 24.76 -11.07 21.36
C THR A 116 23.44 -10.84 22.10
N PHE A 117 22.55 -10.03 21.55
CA PHE A 117 21.27 -9.67 22.17
C PHE A 117 21.46 -9.13 23.59
N ALA A 118 22.46 -8.30 23.78
CA ALA A 118 22.71 -7.68 25.09
C ALA A 118 21.49 -6.87 25.53
N PRO A 119 21.25 -6.71 26.84
CA PRO A 119 20.16 -5.87 27.33
C PRO A 119 20.20 -4.48 26.69
N ASP A 120 19.04 -3.94 26.32
CA ASP A 120 18.84 -2.62 25.71
C ASP A 120 19.47 -2.44 24.32
N SER A 121 19.99 -3.51 23.70
CA SER A 121 20.53 -3.45 22.33
C SER A 121 19.48 -3.69 21.23
N TRP A 122 18.25 -4.02 21.58
CA TRP A 122 17.09 -4.24 20.71
C TRP A 122 15.88 -3.55 21.29
N TYR A 123 15.19 -2.71 20.53
CA TYR A 123 14.06 -1.94 21.02
C TYR A 123 13.07 -1.58 19.87
N LEU A 124 11.94 -1.01 20.22
CA LEU A 124 11.09 -0.28 19.26
C LEU A 124 11.53 1.18 19.30
N ASP A 125 11.99 1.71 18.19
CA ASP A 125 12.55 3.05 18.13
C ASP A 125 11.51 4.17 18.34
N ALA A 126 11.97 5.39 18.46
CA ALA A 126 11.14 6.56 18.70
C ALA A 126 11.15 7.56 17.54
N ASP A 127 11.35 7.09 16.34
CA ASP A 127 11.29 7.92 15.14
C ASP A 127 9.87 8.38 14.83
N ALA A 128 9.75 9.43 14.02
CA ALA A 128 8.44 9.94 13.61
C ALA A 128 7.67 8.87 12.79
N ILE A 129 6.34 8.84 12.93
CA ILE A 129 5.48 7.91 12.17
C ILE A 129 5.73 7.98 10.66
N THR A 130 6.08 9.16 10.14
CA THR A 130 6.46 9.36 8.73
C THR A 130 7.81 8.76 8.38
N THR A 131 8.75 8.63 9.32
CA THR A 131 10.02 7.93 9.13
C THR A 131 9.77 6.43 9.15
N ASN A 132 9.18 5.91 10.23
CA ASN A 132 8.97 4.48 10.43
C ASN A 132 8.00 3.86 9.41
N PHE A 133 6.94 4.58 9.03
CA PHE A 133 5.91 4.07 8.12
C PHE A 133 5.84 4.80 6.77
N GLY A 134 6.80 5.61 6.45
CA GLY A 134 6.97 6.26 5.15
C GLY A 134 8.39 6.06 4.62
N GLY A 135 9.39 6.50 5.36
CA GLY A 135 10.81 6.38 5.01
C GLY A 135 11.26 4.93 4.86
N HIS A 136 11.00 4.10 5.88
CA HIS A 136 11.36 2.68 5.87
C HIS A 136 10.57 1.89 4.82
N VAL A 137 9.29 2.22 4.60
CA VAL A 137 8.49 1.65 3.50
C VAL A 137 9.10 1.97 2.14
N ALA A 138 9.52 3.22 1.92
CA ALA A 138 10.18 3.62 0.68
C ALA A 138 11.52 2.90 0.51
N ALA A 139 12.35 2.81 1.56
CA ALA A 139 13.61 2.08 1.52
C ALA A 139 13.40 0.60 1.18
N GLY A 140 12.47 -0.08 1.87
CA GLY A 140 12.11 -1.46 1.60
C GLY A 140 11.57 -1.68 0.19
N THR A 141 10.75 -0.75 -0.32
CA THR A 141 10.27 -0.77 -1.70
C THR A 141 11.44 -0.74 -2.69
N PHE A 142 12.43 0.14 -2.49
CA PHE A 142 13.62 0.20 -3.35
C PHE A 142 14.47 -1.07 -3.27
N TYR A 143 14.76 -1.61 -2.07
CA TYR A 143 15.50 -2.88 -1.92
C TYR A 143 14.78 -4.01 -2.64
N TYR A 144 13.47 -4.11 -2.46
CA TYR A 144 12.66 -5.12 -3.14
C TYR A 144 12.70 -4.97 -4.67
N MET A 145 12.55 -3.74 -5.19
CA MET A 145 12.61 -3.45 -6.63
C MET A 145 13.99 -3.73 -7.22
N PHE A 146 15.09 -3.47 -6.50
CA PHE A 146 16.43 -3.90 -6.91
C PHE A 146 16.51 -5.43 -7.03
N ALA A 147 16.01 -6.15 -6.03
CA ALA A 147 15.99 -7.60 -6.06
C ALA A 147 15.18 -8.13 -7.25
N ARG A 148 13.93 -7.68 -7.41
CA ARG A 148 13.06 -8.09 -8.51
C ARG A 148 13.64 -7.74 -9.89
N SER A 149 14.21 -6.56 -10.05
CA SER A 149 14.82 -6.13 -11.32
C SER A 149 16.08 -6.94 -11.70
N ASN A 150 16.71 -7.60 -10.74
CA ASN A 150 17.74 -8.62 -10.93
C ASN A 150 17.15 -10.02 -11.19
N ARG A 151 15.82 -10.12 -11.34
CA ARG A 151 15.06 -11.30 -11.77
C ARG A 151 15.07 -12.47 -10.79
N VAL A 152 15.28 -12.17 -9.52
CA VAL A 152 15.05 -13.18 -8.47
C VAL A 152 13.55 -13.36 -8.24
N SER A 153 13.16 -14.52 -7.71
CA SER A 153 11.77 -14.83 -7.38
C SER A 153 11.23 -13.93 -6.28
N VAL A 154 9.91 -13.86 -6.13
CA VAL A 154 9.25 -13.09 -5.05
C VAL A 154 9.76 -13.49 -3.66
N PRO A 155 9.82 -14.78 -3.28
CA PRO A 155 10.36 -15.17 -1.98
C PRO A 155 11.83 -14.79 -1.80
N GLU A 156 12.65 -14.92 -2.86
CA GLU A 156 14.06 -14.56 -2.80
C GLU A 156 14.23 -13.05 -2.66
N ALA A 157 13.44 -12.23 -3.38
CA ALA A 157 13.45 -10.77 -3.25
C ALA A 157 13.06 -10.31 -1.83
N PHE A 158 12.07 -10.95 -1.22
CA PHE A 158 11.73 -10.71 0.19
C PHE A 158 12.90 -11.00 1.11
N LEU A 159 13.61 -12.12 0.93
CA LEU A 159 14.77 -12.47 1.74
C LEU A 159 15.93 -11.50 1.57
N TRP A 160 16.15 -10.99 0.35
CA TRP A 160 17.14 -9.94 0.11
C TRP A 160 16.76 -8.65 0.84
N THR A 161 15.51 -8.20 0.73
CA THR A 161 15.01 -7.00 1.41
C THR A 161 15.11 -7.13 2.93
N LEU A 162 14.73 -8.28 3.49
CA LEU A 162 14.87 -8.58 4.92
C LEU A 162 16.35 -8.58 5.34
N GLY A 163 17.21 -9.22 4.55
CA GLY A 163 18.65 -9.28 4.82
C GLY A 163 19.30 -7.90 4.80
N THR A 164 18.95 -7.06 3.82
CA THR A 164 19.48 -5.70 3.70
C THR A 164 19.00 -4.81 4.85
N SER A 165 17.68 -4.87 5.20
CA SER A 165 17.15 -4.16 6.36
C SER A 165 17.82 -4.60 7.66
N THR A 166 17.96 -5.91 7.88
CA THR A 166 18.64 -6.45 9.08
C THR A 166 20.11 -6.03 9.14
N LEU A 167 20.80 -6.07 8.00
CA LEU A 167 22.21 -5.66 7.94
C LEU A 167 22.37 -4.17 8.24
N TRP A 168 21.44 -3.32 7.77
CA TRP A 168 21.41 -1.90 8.11
C TRP A 168 21.37 -1.70 9.62
N GLU A 169 20.42 -2.31 10.31
CA GLU A 169 20.26 -2.23 11.76
C GLU A 169 21.51 -2.67 12.53
N LEU A 170 22.19 -3.70 12.04
CA LEU A 170 23.43 -4.19 12.65
C LEU A 170 24.61 -3.24 12.48
N VAL A 171 24.73 -2.57 11.32
CA VAL A 171 25.87 -1.68 11.01
C VAL A 171 25.61 -0.23 11.42
N GLU A 172 24.37 0.14 11.69
CA GLU A 172 24.01 1.48 12.15
C GLU A 172 24.79 1.85 13.40
N TYR A 173 25.45 3.03 13.34
CA TYR A 173 26.53 3.32 14.29
C TYR A 173 25.97 3.82 15.62
N LYS A 174 26.27 3.07 16.69
CA LYS A 174 25.91 3.40 18.08
C LYS A 174 24.42 3.43 18.40
N GLU A 175 23.55 3.03 17.51
CA GLU A 175 22.13 2.89 17.80
C GLU A 175 21.76 1.42 18.09
N PRO A 176 20.82 1.13 19.00
CA PRO A 176 20.28 -0.20 19.16
C PRO A 176 19.55 -0.64 17.89
N VAL A 177 19.32 -1.94 17.73
CA VAL A 177 18.55 -2.50 16.62
C VAL A 177 17.07 -2.08 16.74
N SER A 178 16.53 -1.48 15.68
CA SER A 178 15.10 -1.16 15.59
C SER A 178 14.32 -2.38 15.12
N ILE A 179 13.48 -2.94 16.01
CA ILE A 179 12.64 -4.10 15.70
C ILE A 179 11.53 -3.74 14.71
N ASN A 180 10.95 -2.54 14.85
CA ASN A 180 9.91 -2.07 13.94
C ASN A 180 10.43 -1.92 12.51
N ASP A 181 11.67 -1.49 12.31
CA ASP A 181 12.25 -1.32 10.98
C ASP A 181 12.55 -2.66 10.32
N MET A 182 12.99 -3.64 11.11
CA MET A 182 13.14 -5.02 10.64
C MET A 182 11.82 -5.69 10.24
N ILE A 183 10.68 -5.18 10.71
CA ILE A 183 9.34 -5.67 10.31
C ILE A 183 8.78 -4.83 9.17
N VAL A 184 8.75 -3.50 9.33
CA VAL A 184 8.08 -2.58 8.41
C VAL A 184 8.79 -2.53 7.06
N THR A 185 10.13 -2.38 7.07
CA THR A 185 10.91 -2.26 5.83
C THR A 185 10.70 -3.43 4.87
N PRO A 186 10.88 -4.70 5.27
CA PRO A 186 10.67 -5.81 4.34
C PRO A 186 9.20 -6.07 4.04
N ALA A 187 8.30 -5.99 5.01
CA ALA A 187 6.90 -6.34 4.82
C ALA A 187 6.14 -5.30 3.97
N ALA A 188 6.32 -4.01 4.26
CA ALA A 188 5.77 -2.96 3.41
C ALA A 188 6.53 -2.86 2.07
N GLY A 189 7.84 -3.13 2.08
CA GLY A 189 8.66 -3.20 0.87
C GLY A 189 8.12 -4.20 -0.15
N ILE A 190 7.77 -5.43 0.27
CA ILE A 190 7.16 -6.41 -0.63
C ILE A 190 5.75 -6.01 -1.05
N ALA A 191 4.92 -5.46 -0.13
CA ALA A 191 3.55 -5.05 -0.45
C ALA A 191 3.51 -3.97 -1.54
N VAL A 192 4.31 -2.91 -1.39
CA VAL A 192 4.37 -1.79 -2.32
C VAL A 192 5.25 -2.12 -3.53
N GLY A 193 6.43 -2.70 -3.29
CA GLY A 193 7.42 -2.99 -4.32
C GLY A 193 6.93 -4.01 -5.34
N GLU A 194 6.28 -5.11 -4.91
CA GLU A 194 5.72 -6.08 -5.85
C GLU A 194 4.56 -5.49 -6.65
N ALA A 195 3.65 -4.73 -6.00
CA ALA A 195 2.56 -4.06 -6.70
C ALA A 195 3.07 -3.10 -7.78
N PHE A 196 4.12 -2.34 -7.49
CA PHE A 196 4.74 -1.42 -8.46
C PHE A 196 5.48 -2.16 -9.57
N THR A 197 6.22 -3.22 -9.24
CA THR A 197 6.90 -4.08 -10.23
C THR A 197 5.89 -4.73 -11.17
N GLN A 198 4.75 -5.20 -10.64
CA GLN A 198 3.65 -5.77 -11.43
C GLN A 198 3.04 -4.73 -12.39
N LEU A 199 2.79 -3.51 -11.91
CA LEU A 199 2.28 -2.42 -12.75
C LEU A 199 3.28 -2.04 -13.85
N SER A 200 4.55 -1.90 -13.52
CA SER A 200 5.61 -1.65 -14.49
C SER A 200 5.63 -2.71 -15.58
N GLY A 201 5.62 -3.99 -15.18
CA GLY A 201 5.58 -5.13 -16.12
C GLY A 201 4.31 -5.16 -16.97
N TRP A 202 3.16 -4.76 -16.43
CA TRP A 202 1.91 -4.66 -17.18
C TRP A 202 1.99 -3.58 -18.26
N PHE A 203 2.49 -2.38 -17.91
CA PHE A 203 2.66 -1.28 -18.87
C PHE A 203 3.69 -1.60 -19.96
N ASP A 204 4.79 -2.28 -19.64
CA ASP A 204 5.79 -2.71 -20.62
C ASP A 204 5.22 -3.64 -21.69
N ARG A 205 4.25 -4.50 -21.31
CA ARG A 205 3.64 -5.48 -22.21
C ARG A 205 2.40 -5.01 -22.95
N ARG A 206 1.92 -3.80 -22.63
CA ARG A 206 0.66 -3.31 -23.16
C ARG A 206 0.68 -3.08 -24.68
N ASP A 207 1.28 -2.00 -25.14
CA ASP A 207 1.17 -1.51 -26.52
C ASP A 207 2.45 -0.87 -27.05
N GLY A 208 3.48 -0.80 -26.22
CA GLY A 208 4.75 -0.18 -26.55
C GLY A 208 4.69 1.35 -26.77
N SER A 209 3.54 1.99 -26.48
CA SER A 209 3.36 3.44 -26.62
C SER A 209 4.31 4.21 -25.70
N ARG A 210 4.56 5.50 -26.02
CA ARG A 210 5.39 6.36 -25.16
C ARG A 210 4.81 6.53 -23.77
N LEU A 211 3.48 6.57 -23.66
CA LEU A 211 2.78 6.72 -22.38
C LEU A 211 2.94 5.44 -21.52
N SER A 212 2.72 4.26 -22.09
CA SER A 212 2.94 3.00 -21.41
C SER A 212 4.39 2.86 -20.91
N LYS A 213 5.36 3.22 -21.74
CA LYS A 213 6.78 3.24 -21.33
C LYS A 213 7.05 4.22 -20.20
N ALA A 214 6.44 5.41 -20.23
CA ALA A 214 6.58 6.39 -19.15
C ALA A 214 6.01 5.86 -17.82
N PHE A 215 4.84 5.23 -17.83
CA PHE A 215 4.27 4.62 -16.63
C PHE A 215 5.10 3.44 -16.13
N ALA A 216 5.65 2.61 -17.03
CA ALA A 216 6.58 1.56 -16.62
C ALA A 216 7.80 2.11 -15.87
N TRP A 217 8.36 3.25 -16.31
CA TRP A 217 9.45 3.96 -15.63
C TRP A 217 9.02 4.55 -14.28
N ILE A 218 7.81 5.07 -14.17
CA ILE A 218 7.29 5.68 -12.93
C ILE A 218 7.12 4.62 -11.85
N PHE A 219 6.56 3.46 -12.20
CA PHE A 219 6.26 2.42 -11.21
C PHE A 219 7.50 1.61 -10.83
N ASP A 220 8.39 1.27 -11.77
CA ASP A 220 9.62 0.55 -11.43
C ASP A 220 10.82 1.09 -12.24
N PRO A 221 11.44 2.17 -11.78
CA PRO A 221 12.61 2.73 -12.44
C PRO A 221 13.82 1.78 -12.43
N MET A 222 13.94 0.91 -11.40
CA MET A 222 15.07 -0.03 -11.28
C MET A 222 14.97 -1.10 -12.37
N LYS A 223 13.78 -1.69 -12.57
CA LYS A 223 13.53 -2.63 -13.66
C LYS A 223 13.86 -2.00 -15.01
N LYS A 224 13.40 -0.79 -15.25
CA LYS A 224 13.63 -0.10 -16.53
C LYS A 224 15.09 0.25 -16.76
N LEU A 225 15.82 0.61 -15.71
CA LEU A 225 17.27 0.83 -15.77
C LEU A 225 18.01 -0.46 -16.13
N HIS A 226 17.67 -1.57 -15.48
CA HIS A 226 18.29 -2.86 -15.77
C HIS A 226 17.92 -3.38 -17.16
N ASP A 227 16.67 -3.25 -17.61
CA ASP A 227 16.27 -3.58 -18.97
C ASP A 227 17.10 -2.81 -20.01
N TRP A 228 17.34 -1.52 -19.74
CA TRP A 228 18.20 -0.70 -20.60
C TRP A 228 19.67 -1.15 -20.57
N MET A 229 20.24 -1.42 -19.39
CA MET A 229 21.63 -1.88 -19.23
C MET A 229 21.85 -3.24 -19.89
N ASP A 230 20.91 -4.16 -19.72
CA ASP A 230 20.97 -5.54 -20.24
C ASP A 230 20.55 -5.62 -21.71
N LYS A 231 20.07 -4.52 -22.31
CA LYS A 231 19.43 -4.49 -23.64
C LYS A 231 18.30 -5.52 -23.74
N ALA A 232 17.59 -5.71 -22.65
CA ALA A 232 16.48 -6.63 -22.57
C ALA A 232 15.21 -5.98 -23.13
N THR A 233 14.54 -6.66 -24.04
CA THR A 233 13.29 -6.20 -24.64
C THR A 233 12.13 -6.95 -24.01
N PRO A 234 11.26 -6.27 -23.25
CA PRO A 234 10.03 -6.89 -22.77
C PRO A 234 9.16 -7.37 -23.95
N ARG A 235 8.61 -8.55 -23.84
CA ARG A 235 7.72 -9.09 -24.85
C ARG A 235 6.37 -8.39 -24.78
N THR A 236 5.96 -7.75 -25.84
CA THR A 236 4.62 -7.16 -25.99
C THR A 236 3.65 -8.26 -26.43
N ASP A 237 2.75 -8.65 -25.56
CA ASP A 237 1.71 -9.63 -25.87
C ASP A 237 0.38 -9.20 -25.24
N PRO A 238 -0.50 -8.58 -26.04
CA PRO A 238 -1.81 -8.13 -25.55
C PRO A 238 -2.69 -9.23 -24.99
N ALA A 239 -2.58 -10.46 -25.52
CA ALA A 239 -3.39 -11.60 -25.09
C ALA A 239 -2.96 -12.16 -23.71
N GLN A 240 -1.73 -11.87 -23.27
CA GLN A 240 -1.18 -12.36 -21.99
C GLN A 240 -1.19 -11.32 -20.87
N ARG A 241 -1.95 -10.24 -20.99
CA ARG A 241 -1.96 -9.17 -19.99
C ARG A 241 -2.61 -9.55 -18.67
N GLY A 242 -3.39 -10.61 -18.64
CA GLY A 242 -4.26 -10.95 -17.53
C GLY A 242 -5.42 -9.97 -17.41
N TRP A 243 -6.30 -10.22 -16.46
CA TRP A 243 -7.38 -9.31 -16.13
C TRP A 243 -6.83 -8.09 -15.35
N HIS A 244 -7.34 -6.92 -15.63
CA HIS A 244 -6.96 -5.69 -14.96
C HIS A 244 -8.15 -4.76 -14.85
N GLU A 245 -8.12 -3.94 -13.84
CA GLU A 245 -9.06 -2.85 -13.63
C GLU A 245 -8.29 -1.62 -13.14
N PHE A 246 -8.41 -0.52 -13.84
CA PHE A 246 -7.94 0.79 -13.42
C PHE A 246 -9.15 1.70 -13.28
N ARG A 247 -9.28 2.32 -12.12
CA ARG A 247 -10.37 3.23 -11.78
C ARG A 247 -9.79 4.59 -11.44
N VAL A 248 -10.26 5.62 -12.10
CA VAL A 248 -9.91 7.01 -11.79
C VAL A 248 -11.21 7.77 -11.60
N GLY A 249 -11.46 8.23 -10.40
CA GLY A 249 -12.73 8.83 -10.01
C GLY A 249 -12.60 10.18 -9.33
N ALA A 250 -13.66 10.96 -9.44
CA ALA A 250 -13.90 12.15 -8.64
C ALA A 250 -15.32 12.10 -8.09
N ALA A 251 -15.49 12.55 -6.84
CA ALA A 251 -16.79 12.58 -6.19
C ALA A 251 -17.05 13.93 -5.52
N GLY A 252 -18.29 14.41 -5.61
CA GLY A 252 -18.80 15.40 -4.67
C GLY A 252 -19.00 14.75 -3.31
N LEU A 253 -18.50 15.38 -2.25
CA LEU A 253 -18.52 14.89 -0.88
C LEU A 253 -19.40 15.78 0.00
N ILE A 254 -20.25 15.16 0.81
CA ILE A 254 -20.84 15.79 1.99
C ILE A 254 -20.41 14.97 3.20
N LEU A 255 -19.60 15.59 4.08
CA LEU A 255 -19.09 14.97 5.30
C LEU A 255 -19.85 15.56 6.50
N TRP A 256 -20.45 14.70 7.32
CA TRP A 256 -21.11 15.10 8.58
C TRP A 256 -20.25 14.73 9.76
N GLN A 257 -19.83 15.76 10.52
CA GLN A 257 -19.08 15.62 11.78
C GLN A 257 -19.70 16.52 12.85
N ASN A 258 -19.90 16.01 14.06
CA ASN A 258 -20.45 16.77 15.19
C ASN A 258 -21.74 17.54 14.85
N GLY A 259 -22.63 16.93 14.06
CA GLY A 259 -23.91 17.52 13.64
C GLY A 259 -23.80 18.59 12.56
N ARG A 260 -22.63 18.83 11.96
CA ARG A 260 -22.39 19.81 10.89
C ARG A 260 -22.04 19.12 9.59
N ALA A 261 -22.54 19.68 8.49
CA ALA A 261 -22.22 19.21 7.13
C ALA A 261 -21.07 20.04 6.56
N HIS A 262 -20.08 19.36 6.00
CA HIS A 262 -18.91 19.93 5.36
C HIS A 262 -18.89 19.50 3.90
N PRO A 263 -19.20 20.39 2.93
CA PRO A 263 -19.12 20.06 1.53
C PRO A 263 -17.66 19.95 1.09
N GLY A 264 -17.42 19.08 0.12
CA GLY A 264 -16.07 18.81 -0.35
C GLY A 264 -16.03 18.01 -1.65
N ILE A 265 -14.84 17.55 -1.96
CA ILE A 265 -14.53 16.66 -3.08
C ILE A 265 -13.63 15.52 -2.61
N THR A 266 -13.77 14.38 -3.26
CA THR A 266 -12.88 13.22 -3.13
C THR A 266 -12.32 12.89 -4.51
N LEU A 267 -11.03 12.59 -4.56
CA LEU A 267 -10.35 11.98 -5.69
C LEU A 267 -9.99 10.56 -5.31
N ASP A 268 -10.26 9.64 -6.21
CA ASP A 268 -10.04 8.21 -6.00
C ASP A 268 -9.29 7.62 -7.19
N PHE A 269 -8.26 6.83 -6.89
CA PHE A 269 -7.54 6.02 -7.85
C PHE A 269 -7.43 4.60 -7.28
N ALA A 270 -7.86 3.62 -8.04
CA ALA A 270 -7.71 2.23 -7.67
C ALA A 270 -7.23 1.42 -8.87
N THR A 271 -6.37 0.47 -8.63
CA THR A 271 -5.92 -0.50 -9.63
C THR A 271 -5.91 -1.88 -9.04
N ARG A 272 -6.27 -2.85 -9.87
CA ARG A 272 -6.16 -4.26 -9.56
C ARG A 272 -5.66 -5.00 -10.80
N LEU A 273 -4.63 -5.79 -10.59
CA LEU A 273 -4.10 -6.70 -11.58
C LEU A 273 -4.33 -8.13 -11.10
N PHE A 274 -4.89 -8.95 -11.97
CA PHE A 274 -5.13 -10.36 -11.71
C PHE A 274 -4.53 -11.17 -12.85
N ARG A 275 -3.36 -11.74 -12.64
CA ARG A 275 -2.61 -12.50 -13.64
C ARG A 275 -2.82 -14.00 -13.44
N ALA A 276 -4.04 -14.42 -13.72
CA ALA A 276 -4.44 -15.81 -13.65
C ALA A 276 -5.00 -16.23 -15.03
N PRO A 277 -4.57 -17.36 -15.60
CA PRO A 277 -5.08 -17.82 -16.88
C PRO A 277 -6.60 -17.93 -16.89
N GLY A 278 -7.23 -17.20 -17.83
CA GLY A 278 -8.67 -17.22 -18.03
C GLY A 278 -9.51 -16.65 -16.88
N TYR A 279 -8.98 -15.76 -16.05
CA TYR A 279 -9.76 -15.08 -15.03
C TYR A 279 -10.95 -14.33 -15.67
N GLY A 280 -12.17 -14.66 -15.22
CA GLY A 280 -13.40 -14.08 -15.77
C GLY A 280 -13.81 -14.58 -17.16
N GLU A 281 -13.15 -15.60 -17.72
CA GLU A 281 -13.48 -16.20 -19.02
C GLU A 281 -14.18 -17.54 -18.85
N ALA A 282 -15.00 -17.95 -19.84
CA ALA A 282 -15.62 -19.27 -19.85
C ALA A 282 -14.56 -20.38 -19.86
N GLY A 283 -14.83 -21.47 -19.16
CA GLY A 283 -13.98 -22.65 -19.03
C GLY A 283 -13.96 -23.21 -17.60
N GLY A 284 -13.49 -24.45 -17.46
CA GLY A 284 -13.27 -25.09 -16.16
C GLY A 284 -11.78 -25.31 -15.96
N THR A 285 -11.21 -24.72 -14.92
CA THR A 285 -9.80 -24.90 -14.54
C THR A 285 -9.60 -24.61 -13.06
N GLY A 286 -8.55 -25.24 -12.50
CA GLY A 286 -8.03 -24.87 -11.19
C GLY A 286 -6.52 -24.90 -11.24
N PHE A 287 -5.84 -23.89 -10.70
CA PHE A 287 -4.39 -23.85 -10.62
C PHE A 287 -3.93 -23.03 -9.42
N GLY A 288 -2.78 -23.42 -8.88
CA GLY A 288 -2.05 -22.66 -7.87
C GLY A 288 -1.00 -21.76 -8.49
N PHE A 289 -0.66 -20.67 -7.81
CA PHE A 289 0.44 -19.78 -8.17
C PHE A 289 1.24 -19.37 -6.92
N ALA A 290 2.48 -18.95 -7.14
CA ALA A 290 3.40 -18.54 -6.07
C ALA A 290 4.35 -17.43 -6.56
N ASP A 291 3.85 -16.45 -7.28
CA ASP A 291 4.69 -15.44 -7.95
C ASP A 291 4.10 -14.02 -7.93
N GLY A 292 3.32 -13.68 -6.89
CA GLY A 292 2.76 -12.34 -6.75
C GLY A 292 1.75 -11.97 -7.84
N ASN A 293 0.91 -12.89 -8.28
CA ASN A 293 0.07 -12.74 -9.47
C ASN A 293 -1.15 -11.83 -9.29
N VAL A 294 -1.45 -11.41 -8.07
CA VAL A 294 -2.54 -10.45 -7.78
C VAL A 294 -1.98 -9.27 -7.03
N SER A 295 -2.24 -8.07 -7.52
CA SER A 295 -1.83 -6.83 -6.88
C SER A 295 -2.95 -5.82 -6.93
N ALA A 296 -3.15 -5.09 -5.83
CA ALA A 296 -4.07 -3.97 -5.74
C ALA A 296 -3.36 -2.74 -5.17
N ILE A 297 -3.72 -1.57 -5.66
CA ILE A 297 -3.29 -0.28 -5.13
C ILE A 297 -4.52 0.61 -5.05
N GLY A 298 -4.70 1.27 -3.91
CA GLY A 298 -5.71 2.29 -3.68
C GLY A 298 -5.07 3.62 -3.26
N LEU A 299 -5.63 4.72 -3.73
CA LEU A 299 -5.30 6.07 -3.29
C LEU A 299 -6.58 6.88 -3.24
N THR A 300 -6.95 7.33 -2.05
CA THR A 300 -8.10 8.21 -1.84
C THR A 300 -7.65 9.51 -1.16
N MET A 301 -8.12 10.63 -1.66
CA MET A 301 -7.86 11.95 -1.10
C MET A 301 -9.15 12.75 -1.03
N SER A 302 -9.46 13.30 0.14
CA SER A 302 -10.65 14.13 0.32
C SER A 302 -10.30 15.51 0.87
N ILE A 303 -10.98 16.52 0.35
CA ILE A 303 -10.91 17.91 0.81
C ILE A 303 -12.33 18.32 1.17
N ALA A 304 -12.56 18.81 2.39
CA ALA A 304 -13.85 19.35 2.80
C ALA A 304 -13.65 20.69 3.51
N SER A 305 -14.54 21.64 3.27
CA SER A 305 -14.46 23.01 3.83
C SER A 305 -13.07 23.65 3.65
N GLY A 306 -12.40 23.40 2.53
CA GLY A 306 -11.08 23.97 2.19
C GLY A 306 -9.88 23.33 2.91
N ARG A 307 -10.08 22.22 3.65
CA ARG A 307 -9.01 21.47 4.33
C ARG A 307 -8.92 20.04 3.79
N ALA A 308 -7.70 19.50 3.66
CA ALA A 308 -7.50 18.09 3.42
C ALA A 308 -7.97 17.30 4.67
N VAL A 309 -8.98 16.45 4.50
CA VAL A 309 -9.64 15.75 5.60
C VAL A 309 -9.32 14.28 5.63
N ASP A 310 -9.08 13.68 4.49
CA ASP A 310 -8.82 12.25 4.37
C ASP A 310 -7.71 12.01 3.36
N PHE A 311 -6.82 11.10 3.69
CA PHE A 311 -5.81 10.55 2.81
C PHE A 311 -5.65 9.08 3.15
N LEU A 312 -5.77 8.23 2.16
CA LEU A 312 -5.55 6.80 2.28
C LEU A 312 -4.72 6.33 1.08
N PHE A 313 -3.61 5.70 1.36
CA PHE A 313 -2.83 4.92 0.41
C PHE A 313 -2.78 3.49 0.93
N ASP A 314 -3.19 2.54 0.12
CA ASP A 314 -3.15 1.13 0.45
C ASP A 314 -2.63 0.30 -0.72
N THR A 315 -1.94 -0.78 -0.39
CA THR A 315 -1.51 -1.79 -1.35
C THR A 315 -1.72 -3.17 -0.77
N GLU A 316 -2.03 -4.11 -1.64
CA GLU A 316 -2.13 -5.52 -1.30
C GLU A 316 -1.58 -6.36 -2.44
N THR A 317 -0.82 -7.39 -2.11
CA THR A 317 -0.28 -8.34 -3.08
C THR A 317 -0.49 -9.76 -2.58
N ALA A 318 -1.14 -10.61 -3.38
CA ALA A 318 -1.21 -12.04 -3.11
C ALA A 318 0.06 -12.73 -3.64
N LEU A 319 0.84 -13.25 -2.72
CA LEU A 319 2.13 -13.89 -3.00
C LEU A 319 1.97 -15.32 -3.49
N VAL A 320 1.01 -16.03 -2.90
CA VAL A 320 0.65 -17.41 -3.22
C VAL A 320 -0.86 -17.52 -3.27
N GLY A 321 -1.40 -18.42 -4.06
CA GLY A 321 -2.85 -18.57 -4.07
C GLY A 321 -3.33 -19.69 -4.98
N HIS A 322 -4.63 -19.84 -4.99
CA HIS A 322 -5.34 -20.78 -5.84
C HIS A 322 -6.52 -20.06 -6.50
N TYR A 323 -6.65 -20.28 -7.81
CA TYR A 323 -7.80 -19.83 -8.58
C TYR A 323 -8.48 -21.04 -9.20
N SER A 324 -9.80 -21.12 -9.08
CA SER A 324 -10.62 -22.16 -9.63
C SER A 324 -11.88 -21.56 -10.27
N ARG A 325 -12.33 -22.14 -11.38
CA ARG A 325 -13.54 -21.71 -12.08
C ARG A 325 -14.27 -22.85 -12.74
N ASP A 326 -15.61 -22.73 -12.84
CA ASP A 326 -16.49 -23.47 -13.74
C ASP A 326 -17.47 -22.45 -14.33
N LEU A 327 -17.05 -21.79 -15.42
CA LEU A 327 -17.78 -20.75 -16.12
C LEU A 327 -18.16 -21.24 -17.52
N ARG A 328 -19.40 -21.01 -17.91
CA ARG A 328 -19.95 -21.38 -19.22
C ARG A 328 -20.55 -20.16 -19.89
N THR A 329 -20.44 -20.09 -21.20
CA THR A 329 -21.20 -19.11 -21.98
C THR A 329 -22.63 -19.59 -22.10
N ASP A 330 -23.59 -18.76 -21.70
CA ASP A 330 -25.02 -19.02 -21.81
C ASP A 330 -25.67 -17.82 -22.51
N GLY A 331 -25.96 -17.99 -23.80
CA GLY A 331 -26.35 -16.88 -24.67
C GLY A 331 -25.25 -15.83 -24.77
N ASP A 332 -25.57 -14.57 -24.46
CA ASP A 332 -24.60 -13.45 -24.44
C ASP A 332 -23.93 -13.24 -23.06
N GLY A 333 -24.26 -14.08 -22.07
CA GLY A 333 -23.77 -13.95 -20.69
C GLY A 333 -22.90 -15.11 -20.23
N LEU A 334 -22.39 -14.98 -18.99
CA LEU A 334 -21.69 -16.02 -18.27
C LEU A 334 -22.61 -16.69 -17.26
N SER A 335 -22.47 -18.00 -17.07
CA SER A 335 -23.12 -18.77 -16.02
C SER A 335 -22.12 -19.67 -15.34
N GLY A 336 -22.22 -19.84 -14.00
CA GLY A 336 -21.30 -20.63 -13.21
C GLY A 336 -20.65 -19.84 -12.12
N TRP A 337 -19.46 -20.25 -11.69
CA TRP A 337 -18.76 -19.61 -10.58
C TRP A 337 -17.24 -19.58 -10.80
N ASP A 338 -16.59 -18.65 -10.07
CA ASP A 338 -15.16 -18.70 -9.84
C ASP A 338 -14.81 -18.38 -8.38
N LEU A 339 -13.66 -18.87 -7.96
CA LEU A 339 -13.12 -18.71 -6.61
C LEU A 339 -11.63 -18.41 -6.68
N PHE A 340 -11.22 -17.36 -6.00
CA PHE A 340 -9.83 -17.04 -5.70
C PHE A 340 -9.61 -17.09 -4.19
N VAL A 341 -8.50 -17.68 -3.75
CA VAL A 341 -7.99 -17.59 -2.38
C VAL A 341 -6.48 -17.39 -2.43
N GLY A 342 -5.98 -16.36 -1.77
CA GLY A 342 -4.55 -16.03 -1.77
C GLY A 342 -4.02 -15.65 -0.40
N GLY A 343 -2.78 -16.03 -0.12
CA GLY A 343 -2.00 -15.50 1.00
C GLY A 343 -1.40 -14.15 0.59
N THR A 344 -1.72 -13.11 1.37
CA THR A 344 -1.42 -11.72 1.03
C THR A 344 -0.46 -11.05 1.98
N VAL A 345 0.14 -9.99 1.50
CA VAL A 345 0.82 -8.95 2.26
C VAL A 345 0.27 -7.60 1.82
N GLY A 346 0.05 -6.71 2.78
CA GLY A 346 -0.51 -5.39 2.51
C GLY A 346 0.21 -4.29 3.29
N TYR A 347 0.03 -3.09 2.81
CA TYR A 347 0.45 -1.87 3.49
C TYR A 347 -0.62 -0.80 3.37
N GLU A 348 -0.85 -0.09 4.46
CA GLU A 348 -1.75 1.05 4.53
C GLU A 348 -1.10 2.23 5.22
N TYR A 349 -1.29 3.41 4.66
CA TYR A 349 -1.03 4.69 5.32
C TYR A 349 -2.26 5.56 5.20
N GLY A 350 -2.93 5.81 6.32
CA GLY A 350 -4.15 6.61 6.42
C GLY A 350 -4.00 7.81 7.33
N SER A 351 -4.66 8.92 6.98
CA SER A 351 -4.84 10.06 7.87
C SER A 351 -6.24 10.63 7.74
N HIS A 352 -6.86 10.97 8.88
CA HIS A 352 -8.23 11.49 8.92
C HIS A 352 -8.38 12.63 9.94
N VAL A 353 -9.21 13.63 9.59
CA VAL A 353 -9.55 14.75 10.51
C VAL A 353 -10.94 14.51 11.09
N TRP A 354 -11.02 14.20 12.37
CA TRP A 354 -12.26 13.86 13.05
C TRP A 354 -13.12 15.05 13.51
N ASP A 355 -12.52 16.24 13.63
CA ASP A 355 -13.23 17.49 13.99
C ASP A 355 -12.71 18.67 13.18
N LEU A 356 -13.33 18.87 12.02
CA LEU A 356 -13.00 19.99 11.14
C LEU A 356 -13.34 21.36 11.76
N ALA A 357 -14.47 21.43 12.45
CA ALA A 357 -14.96 22.68 13.04
C ALA A 357 -14.15 23.09 14.26
N GLY A 358 -13.73 22.14 15.08
CA GLY A 358 -12.87 22.35 16.24
C GLY A 358 -11.39 22.54 15.89
N GLY A 359 -11.02 22.36 14.61
CA GLY A 359 -9.63 22.51 14.18
C GLY A 359 -8.71 21.40 14.61
N ALA A 360 -9.26 20.22 14.96
CA ALA A 360 -8.49 19.06 15.37
C ALA A 360 -7.37 18.72 14.36
N PRO A 361 -6.21 18.23 14.82
CA PRO A 361 -5.17 17.74 13.95
C PRO A 361 -5.64 16.48 13.21
N LYS A 362 -4.92 16.09 12.16
CA LYS A 362 -5.08 14.79 11.52
C LYS A 362 -4.60 13.71 12.46
N ASN A 363 -5.35 12.62 12.55
CA ASN A 363 -4.86 11.38 13.13
C ASN A 363 -4.31 10.47 12.02
N GLN A 364 -3.18 9.85 12.30
CA GLN A 364 -2.50 8.95 11.38
C GLN A 364 -2.58 7.52 11.90
N ILE A 365 -2.79 6.59 10.98
CA ILE A 365 -2.66 5.15 11.20
C ILE A 365 -1.88 4.61 10.02
N SER A 366 -0.84 3.84 10.29
CA SER A 366 -0.12 3.12 9.26
C SER A 366 0.08 1.68 9.67
N LEU A 367 -0.29 0.75 8.81
CA LEU A 367 -0.36 -0.68 9.09
C LEU A 367 0.38 -1.47 8.01
N VAL A 368 1.15 -2.44 8.45
CA VAL A 368 1.64 -3.53 7.63
C VAL A 368 0.80 -4.75 7.95
N ARG A 369 0.25 -5.39 6.93
CA ARG A 369 -0.59 -6.59 7.02
C ARG A 369 0.21 -7.80 6.61
N LEU A 370 0.57 -8.65 7.56
CA LEU A 370 1.35 -9.87 7.31
C LEU A 370 1.25 -10.85 8.48
N PRO A 371 0.85 -12.12 8.25
CA PRO A 371 0.23 -12.63 7.03
C PRO A 371 -1.22 -12.19 6.85
N GLY A 372 -1.65 -12.11 5.60
CA GLY A 372 -3.03 -11.85 5.21
C GLY A 372 -3.60 -12.96 4.32
N VAL A 373 -4.91 -12.95 4.15
CA VAL A 373 -5.67 -13.82 3.24
C VAL A 373 -6.72 -12.99 2.52
N ASP A 374 -6.70 -12.97 1.18
CA ASP A 374 -7.79 -12.47 0.34
C ASP A 374 -8.53 -13.64 -0.29
N GLY A 375 -9.85 -13.68 -0.13
CA GLY A 375 -10.75 -14.63 -0.74
C GLY A 375 -11.82 -13.92 -1.56
N ARG A 376 -12.10 -14.42 -2.77
CA ARG A 376 -13.14 -13.90 -3.66
C ARG A 376 -13.92 -15.01 -4.28
N PHE A 377 -15.22 -14.93 -4.17
CA PHE A 377 -16.16 -15.82 -4.83
C PHE A 377 -17.08 -15.00 -5.71
N ARG A 378 -17.21 -15.40 -6.98
CA ARG A 378 -18.18 -14.81 -7.91
C ARG A 378 -19.12 -15.89 -8.45
N LEU A 379 -20.40 -15.55 -8.50
CA LEU A 379 -21.44 -16.38 -9.09
C LEU A 379 -22.10 -15.61 -10.23
N PHE A 380 -22.23 -16.24 -11.37
CA PHE A 380 -22.81 -15.69 -12.59
C PHE A 380 -24.05 -16.46 -12.99
N THR A 381 -25.12 -15.75 -13.34
CA THR A 381 -26.38 -16.34 -13.84
C THR A 381 -26.96 -15.40 -14.90
N GLY A 382 -26.47 -15.49 -16.14
CA GLY A 382 -26.80 -14.54 -17.21
C GLY A 382 -26.41 -13.10 -16.83
N ASP A 383 -27.40 -12.21 -16.79
CA ASP A 383 -27.17 -10.79 -16.44
C ASP A 383 -26.92 -10.55 -14.94
N LEU A 384 -27.13 -11.55 -14.10
CA LEU A 384 -26.95 -11.42 -12.65
C LEU A 384 -25.58 -11.93 -12.25
N GLN A 385 -24.84 -11.12 -11.49
CA GLN A 385 -23.56 -11.47 -10.90
C GLN A 385 -23.59 -11.15 -9.40
N LEU A 386 -23.13 -12.09 -8.59
CA LEU A 386 -22.92 -11.92 -7.16
C LEU A 386 -21.42 -12.03 -6.89
N ASP A 387 -20.85 -10.99 -6.27
CA ASP A 387 -19.44 -10.93 -5.85
C ASP A 387 -19.38 -10.91 -4.33
N CYS A 388 -18.65 -11.85 -3.74
CA CYS A 388 -18.35 -11.90 -2.32
C CYS A 388 -16.82 -11.83 -2.15
N SER A 389 -16.33 -10.95 -1.27
CA SER A 389 -14.92 -10.94 -0.92
C SER A 389 -14.72 -10.85 0.58
N LEU A 390 -13.57 -11.36 1.02
CA LEU A 390 -13.12 -11.30 2.40
C LEU A 390 -11.61 -11.08 2.39
N ASP A 391 -11.17 -9.94 2.95
CA ASP A 391 -9.78 -9.71 3.31
C ASP A 391 -9.64 -9.82 4.83
N ALA A 392 -8.64 -10.57 5.29
CA ALA A 392 -8.34 -10.77 6.69
C ALA A 392 -6.83 -10.84 6.90
N ALA A 393 -6.30 -10.13 7.88
CA ALA A 393 -4.87 -10.09 8.12
C ALA A 393 -4.53 -9.88 9.60
N PHE A 394 -3.27 -10.18 9.95
CA PHE A 394 -2.65 -9.62 11.14
C PHE A 394 -2.01 -8.28 10.78
N ASP A 395 -2.16 -7.32 11.70
CA ASP A 395 -1.60 -5.97 11.56
C ASP A 395 -0.42 -5.76 12.51
N PHE A 396 0.58 -5.04 12.02
CA PHE A 396 1.60 -4.37 12.82
C PHE A 396 1.70 -2.92 12.34
N GLY A 397 1.71 -1.94 13.25
CA GLY A 397 1.80 -0.56 12.77
C GLY A 397 1.92 0.52 13.84
N GLY A 398 1.88 1.76 13.36
CA GLY A 398 1.88 2.98 14.16
C GLY A 398 0.49 3.61 14.18
N VAL A 399 0.03 3.96 15.39
CA VAL A 399 -1.32 4.48 15.63
C VAL A 399 -1.23 5.76 16.47
N GLU A 400 -1.66 6.90 15.92
CA GLU A 400 -1.91 8.10 16.72
C GLU A 400 -3.23 7.94 17.47
N PRO A 401 -3.24 7.93 18.82
CA PRO A 401 -4.46 7.72 19.60
C PRO A 401 -5.43 8.88 19.47
N ILE A 402 -6.74 8.60 19.55
CA ILE A 402 -7.76 9.64 19.63
C ILE A 402 -8.07 10.01 21.08
N GLY A 403 -8.29 11.33 21.33
CA GLY A 403 -8.75 11.82 22.63
C GLY A 403 -7.76 11.72 23.78
N VAL A 404 -6.53 11.36 23.52
CA VAL A 404 -5.45 11.43 24.49
C VAL A 404 -4.67 12.72 24.22
N PRO A 405 -4.48 13.61 25.19
CA PRO A 405 -3.66 14.80 25.01
C PRO A 405 -2.25 14.38 24.59
N GLY A 406 -1.83 14.78 23.39
CA GLY A 406 -0.46 14.53 22.93
C GLY A 406 0.53 15.25 23.85
N THR A 407 1.64 14.60 24.14
CA THR A 407 2.90 15.19 24.65
C THR A 407 2.90 16.02 25.95
N GLU A 408 1.78 16.36 26.55
CA GLU A 408 1.76 17.18 27.76
C GLU A 408 2.06 16.42 29.07
N VAL A 409 2.27 15.11 29.03
CA VAL A 409 2.26 14.24 30.22
C VAL A 409 3.64 13.76 30.65
N LEU A 410 4.73 14.19 30.03
CA LEU A 410 6.01 13.58 30.33
C LEU A 410 6.98 14.48 31.07
N ASP A 411 7.28 14.01 32.27
CA ASP A 411 8.33 14.53 33.14
C ASP A 411 9.71 14.44 32.42
N PRO A 412 10.45 15.57 32.31
CA PRO A 412 11.79 15.59 31.67
C PRO A 412 12.84 14.69 32.31
N GLY A 413 12.52 13.98 33.39
CA GLY A 413 13.41 13.11 34.13
C GLY A 413 13.33 11.61 33.76
N GLN A 414 12.59 11.20 32.75
CA GLN A 414 12.49 9.79 32.35
C GLN A 414 13.73 9.30 31.60
N VAL A 415 14.19 8.11 31.97
CA VAL A 415 15.46 7.52 31.50
C VAL A 415 15.38 7.04 30.04
N PHE A 416 14.17 6.68 29.55
CA PHE A 416 13.93 6.29 28.16
C PHE A 416 12.61 6.87 27.65
N PRO A 417 12.64 7.76 26.65
CA PRO A 417 11.41 8.25 26.03
C PRO A 417 10.75 7.13 25.20
N THR A 418 9.46 6.87 25.43
CA THR A 418 8.69 6.01 24.54
C THR A 418 8.35 6.74 23.24
N VAL A 419 8.08 6.01 22.15
CA VAL A 419 7.62 6.62 20.90
C VAL A 419 6.36 7.46 21.11
N TYR A 420 5.45 7.04 21.98
CA TYR A 420 4.26 7.81 22.32
C TYR A 420 4.60 9.15 22.99
N SER A 421 5.54 9.14 23.91
CA SER A 421 5.94 10.33 24.63
C SER A 421 6.67 11.38 23.77
N VAL A 422 7.38 10.92 22.77
CA VAL A 422 8.23 11.77 21.90
C VAL A 422 7.48 12.16 20.63
N GLN A 423 6.74 11.23 20.03
CA GLN A 423 6.16 11.36 18.69
C GLN A 423 4.62 11.39 18.67
N GLY A 424 3.96 11.01 19.78
CA GLY A 424 2.51 11.06 19.90
C GLY A 424 1.77 9.88 19.26
N TYR A 425 2.47 8.79 18.87
CA TYR A 425 1.86 7.57 18.40
C TYR A 425 2.38 6.35 19.19
N TYR A 426 1.75 5.20 19.05
CA TYR A 426 2.19 3.95 19.67
C TYR A 426 2.27 2.84 18.63
N PHE A 427 3.14 1.86 18.86
CA PHE A 427 3.18 0.63 18.07
C PHE A 427 2.04 -0.29 18.49
N ALA A 428 1.33 -0.83 17.52
CA ALA A 428 0.22 -1.73 17.73
C ALA A 428 0.40 -3.03 16.94
N VAL A 429 -0.13 -4.11 17.51
CA VAL A 429 -0.44 -5.35 16.81
C VAL A 429 -1.95 -5.48 16.72
N GLY A 430 -2.45 -6.11 15.68
CA GLY A 430 -3.89 -6.14 15.47
C GLY A 430 -4.39 -7.23 14.56
N ILE A 431 -5.69 -7.14 14.30
CA ILE A 431 -6.42 -8.00 13.35
C ILE A 431 -7.24 -7.09 12.45
N HIS A 432 -7.14 -7.33 11.16
CA HIS A 432 -7.93 -6.73 10.10
C HIS A 432 -8.98 -7.70 9.59
N LEU A 433 -10.19 -7.20 9.30
CA LEU A 433 -11.25 -7.95 8.64
C LEU A 433 -12.07 -7.02 7.74
N ALA A 434 -12.22 -7.39 6.46
CA ALA A 434 -12.95 -6.58 5.49
C ALA A 434 -13.80 -7.44 4.52
N PRO A 435 -14.99 -7.91 4.96
CA PRO A 435 -15.96 -8.52 4.06
C PRO A 435 -16.62 -7.48 3.14
N ALA A 436 -16.88 -7.87 1.88
CA ALA A 436 -17.69 -7.10 0.95
C ALA A 436 -18.60 -8.00 0.13
N LEU A 437 -19.74 -7.42 -0.28
CA LEU A 437 -20.76 -8.05 -1.11
C LEU A 437 -21.22 -7.06 -2.18
N GLU A 438 -21.27 -7.50 -3.44
CA GLU A 438 -21.86 -6.73 -4.53
C GLU A 438 -22.79 -7.61 -5.36
N LEU A 439 -23.98 -7.12 -5.64
CA LEU A 439 -24.93 -7.69 -6.56
C LEU A 439 -25.01 -6.79 -7.79
N ARG A 440 -24.73 -7.35 -8.96
CA ARG A 440 -24.82 -6.67 -10.24
C ARG A 440 -25.93 -7.28 -11.10
N TYR A 441 -26.75 -6.42 -11.70
CA TYR A 441 -27.76 -6.81 -12.66
C TYR A 441 -27.69 -5.88 -13.88
N GLY A 442 -27.23 -6.40 -15.01
CA GLY A 442 -26.93 -5.59 -16.18
C GLY A 442 -25.98 -4.43 -15.83
N PRO A 443 -26.36 -3.17 -16.11
CA PRO A 443 -25.52 -2.02 -15.84
C PRO A 443 -25.54 -1.54 -14.37
N LEU A 444 -26.44 -2.09 -13.54
CA LEU A 444 -26.60 -1.65 -12.15
C LEU A 444 -25.85 -2.56 -11.20
N ALA A 445 -25.15 -1.96 -10.22
CA ALA A 445 -24.52 -2.68 -9.12
C ALA A 445 -24.93 -2.05 -7.78
N LEU A 446 -25.29 -2.90 -6.83
CA LEU A 446 -25.60 -2.54 -5.43
C LEU A 446 -24.64 -3.34 -4.54
N GLY A 447 -23.96 -2.67 -3.61
CA GLY A 447 -23.06 -3.38 -2.73
C GLY A 447 -22.90 -2.74 -1.38
N ALA A 448 -22.23 -3.48 -0.50
CA ALA A 448 -21.85 -3.04 0.81
C ALA A 448 -20.53 -3.71 1.23
N SER A 449 -19.75 -3.01 2.05
CA SER A 449 -18.58 -3.54 2.72
C SER A 449 -18.52 -3.05 4.16
N VAL A 450 -17.89 -3.85 4.99
CA VAL A 450 -17.49 -3.45 6.34
C VAL A 450 -16.01 -3.72 6.46
N ARG A 451 -15.28 -2.79 7.04
CA ARG A 451 -13.90 -2.97 7.43
C ARG A 451 -13.80 -2.73 8.93
N ALA A 452 -13.10 -3.60 9.62
CA ALA A 452 -12.84 -3.48 11.05
C ALA A 452 -11.38 -3.82 11.34
N ASP A 453 -10.73 -2.95 12.12
CA ASP A 453 -9.38 -3.15 12.62
C ASP A 453 -9.43 -3.09 14.16
N TRP A 454 -8.90 -4.11 14.82
CA TRP A 454 -8.72 -4.16 16.27
C TRP A 454 -7.23 -4.08 16.55
N LEU A 455 -6.79 -3.01 17.19
CA LEU A 455 -5.39 -2.67 17.39
C LEU A 455 -5.08 -2.59 18.88
N TRP A 456 -4.10 -3.33 19.34
CA TRP A 456 -3.64 -3.33 20.72
C TRP A 456 -2.22 -2.79 20.80
N GLY A 457 -2.03 -1.81 21.67
CA GLY A 457 -0.72 -1.23 21.95
C GLY A 457 0.24 -2.30 22.48
N MET A 458 1.42 -2.33 21.93
CA MET A 458 2.48 -3.24 22.39
C MET A 458 2.95 -2.81 23.78
N THR A 459 2.99 -3.77 24.70
CA THR A 459 3.51 -3.63 26.06
C THR A 459 4.58 -4.70 26.29
N GLY A 460 5.56 -4.43 27.14
CA GLY A 460 6.57 -5.42 27.50
C GLY A 460 8.00 -4.89 27.54
N PRO A 461 9.02 -5.76 27.54
CA PRO A 461 10.42 -5.36 27.74
C PRO A 461 10.98 -4.47 26.62
N PHE A 462 10.30 -4.38 25.48
CA PHE A 462 10.70 -3.54 24.34
C PHE A 462 10.05 -2.15 24.36
N VAL A 463 9.12 -1.89 25.28
CA VAL A 463 8.49 -0.58 25.46
C VAL A 463 8.92 -0.07 26.84
N PRO A 464 9.78 0.95 26.92
CA PRO A 464 10.17 1.51 28.21
C PRO A 464 8.95 1.96 29.02
N GLU A 465 8.89 1.58 30.29
CA GLU A 465 7.80 1.98 31.19
C GLU A 465 7.78 3.49 31.38
N LEU A 466 6.61 4.09 31.20
CA LEU A 466 6.34 5.45 31.62
C LEU A 466 6.33 5.50 33.17
N ALA A 467 7.39 5.98 33.81
CA ALA A 467 7.47 6.30 35.25
C ALA A 467 6.55 5.46 36.15
N GLY A 468 6.62 4.11 36.05
CA GLY A 468 5.84 3.21 36.88
C GLY A 468 4.36 3.08 36.54
N GLN A 469 3.89 3.67 35.43
CA GLN A 469 2.52 3.45 34.94
C GLN A 469 2.55 2.91 33.51
N VAL A 470 2.25 1.63 33.35
CA VAL A 470 1.95 1.04 32.05
C VAL A 470 0.58 1.52 31.60
N VAL A 471 0.52 2.38 30.59
CA VAL A 471 -0.73 2.80 29.97
C VAL A 471 -1.08 1.81 28.89
N SER A 472 -2.12 1.00 29.10
CA SER A 472 -2.67 0.15 28.05
C SER A 472 -3.36 1.03 27.01
N LEU A 473 -2.91 0.95 25.76
CA LEU A 473 -3.52 1.63 24.61
C LEU A 473 -4.18 0.59 23.72
N ALA A 474 -5.38 0.89 23.25
CA ALA A 474 -6.03 0.08 22.22
C ALA A 474 -6.91 0.97 21.34
N ASP A 475 -7.14 0.52 20.13
CA ASP A 475 -7.93 1.22 19.13
C ASP A 475 -8.81 0.25 18.36
N VAL A 476 -10.05 0.62 18.08
CA VAL A 476 -10.95 -0.11 17.19
C VAL A 476 -11.44 0.86 16.14
N ARG A 477 -11.20 0.53 14.88
CA ARG A 477 -11.68 1.29 13.74
C ARG A 477 -12.70 0.44 12.97
N ALA A 478 -13.86 1.01 12.68
CA ALA A 478 -14.88 0.40 11.83
C ALA A 478 -15.30 1.37 10.72
N ILE A 479 -15.35 0.89 9.48
CA ILE A 479 -15.80 1.63 8.32
C ILE A 479 -16.83 0.78 7.59
N GLY A 480 -18.07 1.27 7.52
CA GLY A 480 -19.13 0.68 6.73
C GLY A 480 -19.37 1.51 5.47
N THR A 481 -19.44 0.88 4.32
CA THR A 481 -19.72 1.53 3.03
C THR A 481 -20.86 0.79 2.34
N ALA A 482 -21.82 1.54 1.80
CA ALA A 482 -22.84 1.03 0.90
C ALA A 482 -22.84 1.86 -0.38
N TRP A 483 -23.05 1.22 -1.53
CA TRP A 483 -23.01 1.90 -2.83
C TRP A 483 -24.07 1.40 -3.79
N LEU A 484 -24.49 2.32 -4.67
CA LEU A 484 -25.24 2.04 -5.88
C LEU A 484 -24.45 2.61 -7.05
N ARG A 485 -24.23 1.81 -8.10
CA ARG A 485 -23.45 2.20 -9.28
C ARG A 485 -24.22 1.91 -10.55
N LEU A 486 -24.09 2.81 -11.51
CA LEU A 486 -24.56 2.64 -12.88
C LEU A 486 -23.34 2.60 -13.80
N HIS A 487 -23.09 1.47 -14.42
CA HIS A 487 -21.96 1.25 -15.32
C HIS A 487 -22.40 1.35 -16.78
N LEU A 488 -21.74 2.24 -17.54
CA LEU A 488 -21.91 2.38 -18.97
C LEU A 488 -20.71 1.75 -19.67
N HIS A 489 -20.95 0.88 -20.68
CA HIS A 489 -19.89 0.09 -21.28
C HIS A 489 -19.11 0.83 -22.37
N GLU A 490 -19.72 1.81 -23.03
CA GLU A 490 -19.07 2.56 -24.11
C GLU A 490 -19.37 4.08 -24.00
N PRO A 491 -18.44 4.91 -23.52
CA PRO A 491 -17.17 4.58 -22.88
C PRO A 491 -17.39 3.92 -21.51
N SER A 492 -16.37 3.21 -20.99
CA SER A 492 -16.46 2.57 -19.67
C SER A 492 -16.47 3.61 -18.55
N ILE A 493 -17.65 4.08 -18.21
CA ILE A 493 -17.90 5.13 -17.21
C ILE A 493 -18.87 4.58 -16.15
N GLU A 494 -18.59 4.94 -14.91
CA GLU A 494 -19.42 4.59 -13.78
C GLU A 494 -19.89 5.86 -13.06
N PHE A 495 -21.20 5.95 -12.81
CA PHE A 495 -21.79 6.92 -11.91
C PHE A 495 -22.15 6.20 -10.61
N GLY A 496 -21.73 6.75 -9.48
CA GLY A 496 -21.92 6.14 -8.19
C GLY A 496 -22.56 7.05 -7.16
N LEU A 497 -23.32 6.45 -6.26
CA LEU A 497 -23.74 7.05 -5.00
C LEU A 497 -23.27 6.16 -3.87
N SER A 498 -22.49 6.69 -2.94
CA SER A 498 -21.94 5.92 -1.82
C SER A 498 -22.22 6.61 -0.49
N ALA A 499 -22.65 5.82 0.49
CA ALA A 499 -22.77 6.25 1.88
C ALA A 499 -21.69 5.55 2.70
N ILE A 500 -20.94 6.31 3.48
CA ILE A 500 -19.85 5.82 4.33
C ILE A 500 -20.15 6.22 5.77
N ALA A 501 -20.03 5.29 6.70
CA ALA A 501 -20.05 5.53 8.14
C ALA A 501 -18.72 5.08 8.72
N ARG A 502 -18.05 5.96 9.47
CA ARG A 502 -16.80 5.66 10.16
C ARG A 502 -16.99 5.82 11.65
N GLU A 503 -16.45 4.88 12.38
CA GLU A 503 -16.35 4.93 13.83
C GLU A 503 -14.95 4.54 14.24
N ARG A 504 -14.41 5.25 15.22
CA ARG A 504 -13.15 4.91 15.85
C ARG A 504 -13.30 5.08 17.36
N ARG A 505 -12.88 4.04 18.11
CA ARG A 505 -12.85 4.02 19.57
C ARG A 505 -11.43 3.77 20.01
N GLY A 506 -10.89 4.67 20.84
CA GLY A 506 -9.59 4.55 21.45
C GLY A 506 -9.71 4.42 22.96
N THR A 507 -8.88 3.60 23.57
CA THR A 507 -8.74 3.47 25.03
C THR A 507 -7.32 3.79 25.45
N ALA A 508 -7.20 4.54 26.55
CA ALA A 508 -5.92 4.82 27.21
C ALA A 508 -6.10 4.58 28.72
N GLY A 509 -5.62 3.44 29.20
CA GLY A 509 -5.91 3.00 30.56
C GLY A 509 -7.42 2.84 30.79
N ASN A 510 -7.98 3.64 31.69
CA ASN A 510 -9.41 3.65 32.01
C ASN A 510 -10.21 4.70 31.22
N GLN A 511 -9.60 5.45 30.33
CA GLN A 511 -10.28 6.46 29.52
C GLN A 511 -10.66 5.88 28.16
N GLU A 512 -11.89 6.11 27.74
CA GLU A 512 -12.39 5.74 26.43
C GLU A 512 -12.83 7.00 25.68
N THR A 513 -12.47 7.08 24.43
CA THR A 513 -12.88 8.14 23.50
C THR A 513 -13.44 7.51 22.24
N SER A 514 -14.57 8.04 21.77
CA SER A 514 -15.17 7.61 20.50
C SER A 514 -15.38 8.81 19.60
N GLN A 515 -15.10 8.62 18.31
CA GLN A 515 -15.37 9.58 17.27
C GLN A 515 -16.10 8.91 16.11
N GLN A 516 -17.03 9.63 15.50
CA GLN A 516 -17.87 9.14 14.43
C GLN A 516 -18.04 10.21 13.36
N ASP A 517 -18.06 9.78 12.11
CA ASP A 517 -18.52 10.61 11.00
C ASP A 517 -19.32 9.80 9.97
N ARG A 518 -19.97 10.52 9.07
CA ARG A 518 -20.71 9.96 7.95
C ARG A 518 -20.45 10.77 6.72
N SER A 519 -20.39 10.11 5.57
CA SER A 519 -20.20 10.78 4.28
C SER A 519 -21.20 10.28 3.25
N LEU A 520 -21.60 11.17 2.37
CA LEU A 520 -22.32 10.84 1.14
C LEU A 520 -21.47 11.34 -0.03
N LEU A 521 -21.25 10.46 -1.00
CA LEU A 521 -20.47 10.74 -2.20
C LEU A 521 -21.30 10.49 -3.45
N GLY A 522 -21.35 11.49 -4.35
CA GLY A 522 -21.81 11.31 -5.73
C GLY A 522 -20.60 11.27 -6.65
N SER A 523 -20.30 10.11 -7.25
CA SER A 523 -19.07 9.88 -7.99
C SER A 523 -19.26 9.74 -9.48
N PHE A 524 -18.21 10.14 -10.20
CA PHE A 524 -17.97 9.85 -11.60
C PHE A 524 -16.62 9.15 -11.70
N THR A 525 -16.57 7.96 -12.29
CA THR A 525 -15.37 7.14 -12.39
C THR A 525 -15.20 6.66 -13.82
N VAL A 526 -13.99 6.75 -14.35
CA VAL A 526 -13.59 6.11 -15.61
C VAL A 526 -12.90 4.80 -15.25
N VAL A 527 -13.33 3.73 -15.91
CA VAL A 527 -12.80 2.38 -15.71
C VAL A 527 -12.10 1.94 -17.00
N PHE A 528 -10.90 1.37 -16.89
CA PHE A 528 -10.08 0.95 -18.03
C PHE A 528 -9.75 -0.53 -17.96
#